data_b07208e684d0ab949f0047faca04a796
#
_entry.id   b07208e684d0ab949f0047faca04a796
#
_cell.length_a   1.000
_cell.length_b   1.000
_cell.length_c   1.000
_cell.angle_alpha   90.00
_cell.angle_beta   90.00
_cell.angle_gamma   90.00
#
_symmetry.space_group_name_H-M   'P 1'
#
loop_
_entity.id
_entity.type
_entity.pdbx_description
1 polymer ?
#
loop_
_entity_poly.entity_id
_entity_poly.type
_entity_poly.pdbx_seq_one_letter_code
_entity_poly.pdbx_strand_id
1 'polypeptide(L)'
;MKNVTLVALALSFALAACSDSNIGTVSLALTARQAAAPAPSAAFSSTSAAPSVTATGDSTLITLGNDSIVIRSAQVVLRKVELKRSDVASCDAVAGNDDCEEFETGATLVTLPLGSTTIAQQVSVAAPPGTFTALEFEIHKPSSSEDAAFIAANPDFAAISIRVTGTYSQAGTRSSFTFTSDVDQSEEATLPSPATIQAGQSLNVTLRVELSGWYLNGAKTALVDPASANKGGANESVVANNIQNSFQAFEDDNHDGLEG
;
A
#
# COMPACT_ATOMS: atom_id res chain seq x y z
N MET A 1 23.64 -26.84 70.45
CA MET A 1 23.84 -26.15 69.17
C MET A 1 23.29 -27.04 68.07
N LYS A 2 22.09 -26.76 67.54
CA LYS A 2 21.43 -27.57 66.55
C LYS A 2 21.57 -26.85 65.19
N ASN A 3 22.29 -27.46 64.25
CA ASN A 3 22.39 -26.96 62.88
C ASN A 3 21.13 -27.33 62.09
N VAL A 4 20.43 -26.29 61.63
CA VAL A 4 19.30 -26.45 60.68
C VAL A 4 19.83 -26.19 59.29
N THR A 5 19.88 -27.23 58.47
CA THR A 5 20.26 -27.16 57.07
C THR A 5 19.01 -26.84 56.27
N LEU A 6 19.01 -25.65 55.65
CA LEU A 6 17.92 -25.19 54.74
C LEU A 6 18.23 -25.75 53.34
N VAL A 7 17.38 -26.66 52.86
CA VAL A 7 17.43 -27.15 51.49
C VAL A 7 16.54 -26.24 50.65
N ALA A 8 17.14 -25.42 49.77
CA ALA A 8 16.43 -24.62 48.79
C ALA A 8 16.09 -25.47 47.59
N LEU A 9 14.80 -25.75 47.39
CA LEU A 9 14.28 -26.46 46.24
C LEU A 9 14.03 -25.43 45.12
N ALA A 10 14.92 -25.37 44.12
CA ALA A 10 14.77 -24.53 42.93
C ALA A 10 13.78 -25.20 42.00
N LEU A 11 12.56 -24.64 41.95
CA LEU A 11 11.53 -25.05 40.97
C LEU A 11 11.79 -24.33 39.65
N SER A 12 12.43 -25.04 38.71
CA SER A 12 12.62 -24.56 37.33
C SER A 12 11.32 -24.67 36.58
N PHE A 13 10.60 -23.55 36.41
CA PHE A 13 9.48 -23.45 35.45
C PHE A 13 10.07 -23.40 34.04
N ALA A 14 10.02 -24.51 33.33
CA ALA A 14 10.19 -24.55 31.88
C ALA A 14 8.92 -23.92 31.26
N LEU A 15 8.99 -22.67 30.84
CA LEU A 15 8.05 -22.05 29.95
C LEU A 15 8.21 -22.75 28.59
N ALA A 16 7.38 -23.78 28.34
CA ALA A 16 7.14 -24.26 27.00
C ALA A 16 6.41 -23.14 26.26
N ALA A 17 7.15 -22.31 25.52
CA ALA A 17 6.58 -21.48 24.47
C ALA A 17 6.05 -22.45 23.41
N CYS A 18 4.75 -22.71 23.41
CA CYS A 18 4.08 -23.26 22.25
C CYS A 18 4.21 -22.19 21.16
N SER A 19 5.20 -22.33 20.29
CA SER A 19 5.16 -21.67 18.99
C SER A 19 4.09 -22.42 18.20
N ASP A 20 2.98 -21.76 17.87
CA ASP A 20 2.01 -22.28 16.93
C ASP A 20 2.69 -22.42 15.57
N SER A 21 3.28 -23.61 15.33
CA SER A 21 4.00 -23.94 14.11
C SER A 21 3.07 -24.10 12.89
N ASN A 22 1.78 -23.80 13.06
CA ASN A 22 0.77 -23.91 12.03
C ASN A 22 0.40 -22.58 11.36
N ILE A 23 1.06 -21.49 11.73
CA ILE A 23 0.77 -20.16 11.18
C ILE A 23 1.87 -19.81 10.18
N GLY A 24 1.48 -19.36 8.99
CA GLY A 24 2.36 -18.74 8.01
C GLY A 24 2.44 -17.24 8.24
N THR A 25 3.21 -16.55 7.43
CA THR A 25 3.34 -15.09 7.48
C THR A 25 3.09 -14.51 6.10
N VAL A 26 2.30 -13.45 6.01
CA VAL A 26 2.17 -12.63 4.81
C VAL A 26 2.92 -11.34 5.02
N SER A 27 3.83 -11.04 4.13
CA SER A 27 4.57 -9.79 4.11
C SER A 27 4.04 -8.94 2.97
N LEU A 28 3.40 -7.81 3.28
CA LEU A 28 2.99 -6.82 2.30
C LEU A 28 4.11 -5.79 2.15
N ALA A 29 4.65 -5.71 0.96
CA ALA A 29 5.59 -4.69 0.55
C ALA A 29 4.90 -3.67 -0.35
N LEU A 30 5.42 -2.44 -0.42
CA LEU A 30 4.97 -1.43 -1.34
C LEU A 30 6.10 -0.98 -2.25
N THR A 31 5.75 -0.72 -3.51
CA THR A 31 6.66 -0.09 -4.46
C THR A 31 5.94 1.02 -5.24
N ALA A 32 6.63 2.12 -5.49
CA ALA A 32 6.21 3.16 -6.43
C ALA A 32 6.95 3.04 -7.76
N ARG A 33 7.55 1.87 -8.01
CA ARG A 33 8.26 1.58 -9.25
C ARG A 33 7.28 1.52 -10.41
N GLN A 34 7.54 2.28 -11.45
CA GLN A 34 6.75 2.22 -12.67
C GLN A 34 6.92 0.86 -13.35
N ALA A 35 5.83 0.26 -13.81
CA ALA A 35 5.91 -0.90 -14.68
C ALA A 35 6.77 -0.56 -15.90
N ALA A 36 7.61 -1.49 -16.34
CA ALA A 36 8.36 -1.30 -17.58
C ALA A 36 7.37 -1.02 -18.70
N ALA A 37 7.56 0.09 -19.42
CA ALA A 37 6.73 0.37 -20.58
C ALA A 37 6.80 -0.83 -21.53
N PRO A 38 5.68 -1.35 -22.04
CA PRO A 38 5.72 -2.41 -23.04
C PRO A 38 6.59 -1.93 -24.20
N ALA A 39 7.49 -2.80 -24.66
CA ALA A 39 8.37 -2.49 -25.79
C ALA A 39 7.51 -1.93 -26.94
N PRO A 40 7.89 -0.81 -27.58
CA PRO A 40 7.08 -0.22 -28.63
C PRO A 40 6.89 -1.24 -29.75
N SER A 41 5.71 -1.85 -29.82
CA SER A 41 5.33 -2.56 -31.04
C SER A 41 5.19 -1.51 -32.13
N ALA A 42 6.00 -1.64 -33.18
CA ALA A 42 6.00 -0.73 -34.31
C ALA A 42 4.67 -0.78 -35.03
N ALA A 43 3.68 -0.03 -34.59
CA ALA A 43 2.52 0.37 -35.38
C ALA A 43 1.69 1.41 -34.64
N PHE A 44 1.50 2.53 -35.29
CA PHE A 44 0.63 3.67 -34.98
C PHE A 44 1.16 4.69 -33.96
N SER A 45 1.67 5.78 -34.53
CA SER A 45 1.93 7.04 -33.84
C SER A 45 0.63 7.61 -33.32
N SER A 46 0.19 7.24 -32.14
CA SER A 46 -0.74 8.05 -31.38
C SER A 46 0.06 9.20 -30.75
N THR A 47 -0.27 10.43 -31.12
CA THR A 47 0.39 11.67 -30.68
C THR A 47 0.07 12.06 -29.23
N SER A 48 -0.39 11.14 -28.41
CA SER A 48 -0.54 11.36 -26.98
C SER A 48 0.77 11.01 -26.29
N ALA A 49 1.55 12.03 -25.88
CA ALA A 49 2.76 11.82 -25.12
C ALA A 49 2.37 11.23 -23.75
N ALA A 50 2.85 10.05 -23.45
CA ALA A 50 2.74 9.51 -22.09
C ALA A 50 3.64 10.33 -21.14
N PRO A 51 3.27 10.47 -19.85
CA PRO A 51 4.14 11.10 -18.88
C PRO A 51 5.45 10.32 -18.77
N SER A 52 6.57 11.03 -18.68
CA SER A 52 7.85 10.44 -18.35
C SER A 52 8.09 10.49 -16.85
N VAL A 53 8.54 9.40 -16.27
CA VAL A 53 8.84 9.29 -14.84
C VAL A 53 10.31 9.01 -14.65
N THR A 54 10.93 9.77 -13.77
CA THR A 54 12.34 9.58 -13.40
C THR A 54 12.45 9.62 -11.87
N ALA A 55 12.99 8.56 -11.30
CA ALA A 55 13.36 8.56 -9.89
C ALA A 55 14.68 9.32 -9.72
N THR A 56 14.74 10.21 -8.74
CA THR A 56 15.92 11.02 -8.46
C THR A 56 16.15 11.02 -6.93
N GLY A 57 17.02 10.13 -6.47
CA GLY A 57 17.23 9.93 -5.03
C GLY A 57 15.90 9.54 -4.35
N ASP A 58 15.51 10.31 -3.34
CA ASP A 58 14.28 10.07 -2.55
C ASP A 58 13.05 10.81 -3.15
N SER A 59 13.05 11.10 -4.44
CA SER A 59 11.94 11.80 -5.10
C SER A 59 11.61 11.21 -6.46
N THR A 60 10.37 11.41 -6.90
CA THR A 60 9.89 11.02 -8.22
C THR A 60 9.59 12.27 -9.04
N LEU A 61 10.23 12.40 -10.20
CA LEU A 61 9.96 13.44 -11.18
C LEU A 61 9.02 12.89 -12.25
N ILE A 62 7.89 13.56 -12.44
CA ILE A 62 6.91 13.28 -13.50
C ILE A 62 6.92 14.46 -14.46
N THR A 63 7.09 14.22 -15.75
CA THR A 63 7.09 15.27 -16.79
C THR A 63 6.11 14.96 -17.90
N LEU A 64 5.40 15.97 -18.37
CA LEU A 64 4.52 15.89 -19.52
C LEU A 64 4.56 17.21 -20.29
N GLY A 65 5.10 17.20 -21.50
CA GLY A 65 5.37 18.42 -22.25
C GLY A 65 6.38 19.31 -21.53
N ASN A 66 5.99 20.56 -21.25
CA ASN A 66 6.82 21.52 -20.51
C ASN A 66 6.50 21.59 -19.01
N ASP A 67 5.53 20.82 -18.54
CA ASP A 67 5.11 20.79 -17.16
C ASP A 67 5.77 19.65 -16.40
N SER A 68 5.98 19.83 -15.11
CA SER A 68 6.59 18.80 -14.28
C SER A 68 6.09 18.84 -12.84
N ILE A 69 6.06 17.66 -12.22
CA ILE A 69 5.80 17.47 -10.80
C ILE A 69 6.97 16.71 -10.19
N VAL A 70 7.52 17.23 -9.11
CA VAL A 70 8.48 16.50 -8.28
C VAL A 70 7.78 16.13 -6.98
N ILE A 71 7.51 14.83 -6.80
CA ILE A 71 6.97 14.28 -5.56
C ILE A 71 8.15 14.01 -4.61
N ARG A 72 8.09 14.53 -3.39
CA ARG A 72 9.12 14.37 -2.34
C ARG A 72 8.68 13.48 -1.21
N SER A 73 7.38 13.39 -0.98
CA SER A 73 6.77 12.47 -0.02
C SER A 73 5.38 12.12 -0.50
N ALA A 74 5.03 10.85 -0.41
CA ALA A 74 3.68 10.36 -0.65
C ALA A 74 3.35 9.36 0.46
N GLN A 75 2.27 9.63 1.20
CA GLN A 75 1.83 8.85 2.33
C GLN A 75 0.37 8.47 2.14
N VAL A 76 0.03 7.23 2.47
CA VAL A 76 -1.30 6.65 2.31
C VAL A 76 -1.68 5.94 3.60
N VAL A 77 -2.91 6.08 4.03
CA VAL A 77 -3.49 5.28 5.12
C VAL A 77 -4.13 4.06 4.50
N LEU A 78 -3.59 2.89 4.79
CA LEU A 78 -4.18 1.60 4.46
C LEU A 78 -4.94 1.08 5.67
N ARG A 79 -6.14 0.55 5.43
CA ARG A 79 -6.96 -0.15 6.41
C ARG A 79 -7.35 -1.50 5.84
N LYS A 80 -7.71 -2.42 6.73
CA LYS A 80 -8.29 -3.72 6.35
C LYS A 80 -7.51 -4.40 5.23
N VAL A 81 -6.22 -4.64 5.46
CA VAL A 81 -5.45 -5.45 4.50
C VAL A 81 -5.82 -6.91 4.74
N GLU A 82 -6.49 -7.54 3.79
CA GLU A 82 -7.03 -8.89 3.86
C GLU A 82 -6.56 -9.74 2.68
N LEU A 83 -6.38 -11.04 2.92
CA LEU A 83 -6.13 -12.00 1.86
C LEU A 83 -7.38 -12.85 1.63
N LYS A 84 -7.90 -12.86 0.42
CA LYS A 84 -9.06 -13.68 0.05
C LYS A 84 -8.67 -15.09 -0.33
N ARG A 85 -9.30 -16.07 0.30
CA ARG A 85 -9.07 -17.51 0.04
C ARG A 85 -9.90 -17.99 -1.15
N SER A 86 -9.32 -18.91 -1.93
CA SER A 86 -9.99 -19.52 -3.09
C SER A 86 -10.98 -20.63 -2.72
N ASP A 87 -10.82 -21.22 -1.54
CA ASP A 87 -11.52 -22.43 -1.10
C ASP A 87 -12.73 -22.14 -0.21
N VAL A 88 -13.00 -20.90 0.10
CA VAL A 88 -14.16 -20.48 0.92
C VAL A 88 -15.16 -19.76 0.04
N ALA A 89 -16.40 -20.23 0.01
CA ALA A 89 -17.51 -19.50 -0.61
C ALA A 89 -17.60 -18.12 0.03
N SER A 90 -17.66 -17.08 -0.80
CA SER A 90 -17.52 -15.66 -0.41
C SER A 90 -18.03 -15.38 0.99
N CYS A 91 -17.17 -14.87 1.84
CA CYS A 91 -17.47 -14.49 3.21
C CYS A 91 -18.62 -13.48 3.29
N ASP A 92 -18.81 -12.67 2.26
CA ASP A 92 -19.92 -11.74 2.08
C ASP A 92 -21.32 -12.39 2.13
N ALA A 93 -21.40 -13.71 1.94
CA ALA A 93 -22.68 -14.43 1.94
C ALA A 93 -23.13 -14.94 3.33
N VAL A 94 -22.25 -14.88 4.33
CA VAL A 94 -22.50 -15.43 5.66
C VAL A 94 -22.47 -14.32 6.70
N ALA A 95 -23.58 -13.60 6.85
CA ALA A 95 -23.73 -12.61 7.90
C ALA A 95 -23.42 -13.21 9.28
N GLY A 96 -22.33 -12.78 9.91
CA GLY A 96 -21.95 -13.12 11.27
C GLY A 96 -20.93 -14.22 11.45
N ASN A 97 -20.23 -14.67 10.41
CA ASN A 97 -19.11 -15.59 10.55
C ASN A 97 -17.79 -14.84 10.27
N ASP A 98 -17.18 -14.40 11.34
CA ASP A 98 -15.90 -13.67 11.38
C ASP A 98 -14.68 -14.55 10.99
N ASP A 99 -14.91 -15.87 10.82
CA ASP A 99 -13.87 -16.87 10.55
C ASP A 99 -13.33 -16.82 9.10
N CYS A 100 -13.96 -16.01 8.25
CA CYS A 100 -13.56 -15.86 6.85
C CYS A 100 -12.59 -14.67 6.63
N GLU A 101 -12.70 -13.64 7.46
CA GLU A 101 -11.91 -12.42 7.40
C GLU A 101 -10.70 -12.57 8.34
N GLU A 102 -9.76 -13.42 7.96
CA GLU A 102 -8.75 -13.88 8.91
C GLU A 102 -7.60 -12.91 9.15
N PHE A 103 -7.52 -11.76 8.45
CA PHE A 103 -6.38 -10.82 8.58
C PHE A 103 -6.78 -9.36 8.38
N GLU A 104 -7.60 -8.83 9.25
CA GLU A 104 -7.82 -7.39 9.27
C GLU A 104 -6.67 -6.69 10.01
N THR A 105 -5.94 -5.83 9.32
CA THR A 105 -5.03 -4.89 9.97
C THR A 105 -5.75 -3.59 10.25
N GLY A 106 -5.58 -3.01 11.45
CA GLY A 106 -6.00 -1.64 11.73
C GLY A 106 -5.31 -0.63 10.82
N ALA A 107 -5.72 0.64 10.91
CA ALA A 107 -5.13 1.70 10.11
C ALA A 107 -3.60 1.75 10.24
N THR A 108 -2.91 1.74 9.10
CA THR A 108 -1.45 1.79 9.00
C THR A 108 -1.05 2.93 8.06
N LEU A 109 -0.15 3.81 8.52
CA LEU A 109 0.43 4.85 7.68
C LEU A 109 1.59 4.29 6.87
N VAL A 110 1.43 4.31 5.57
CA VAL A 110 2.43 3.84 4.62
C VAL A 110 3.08 5.02 3.92
N THR A 111 4.40 5.05 3.89
CA THR A 111 5.17 6.00 3.07
C THR A 111 5.63 5.29 1.81
N LEU A 112 5.18 5.78 0.64
CA LEU A 112 5.56 5.20 -0.64
C LEU A 112 7.06 5.42 -0.91
N PRO A 113 7.79 4.38 -1.30
CA PRO A 113 9.18 4.50 -1.69
C PRO A 113 9.28 5.20 -3.05
N LEU A 114 9.83 6.41 -3.09
CA LEU A 114 9.90 7.23 -4.31
C LEU A 114 11.13 6.94 -5.18
N GLY A 115 12.09 6.17 -4.67
CA GLY A 115 13.29 5.75 -5.40
C GLY A 115 13.02 4.61 -6.39
N SER A 116 13.79 4.53 -7.47
CA SER A 116 13.57 3.59 -8.57
C SER A 116 13.75 2.10 -8.24
N THR A 117 14.31 1.78 -7.08
CA THR A 117 14.66 0.40 -6.71
C THR A 117 14.21 0.01 -5.30
N THR A 118 13.53 0.90 -4.60
CA THR A 118 13.16 0.65 -3.21
C THR A 118 11.80 -0.04 -3.13
N ILE A 119 11.80 -1.20 -2.49
CA ILE A 119 10.62 -1.85 -1.96
C ILE A 119 10.65 -1.59 -0.45
N ALA A 120 9.56 -1.12 0.10
CA ALA A 120 9.44 -0.95 1.53
C ALA A 120 8.45 -2.00 2.06
N GLN A 121 8.94 -2.97 2.83
CA GLN A 121 8.06 -3.86 3.59
C GLN A 121 7.34 -3.03 4.66
N GLN A 122 6.00 -3.01 4.60
CA GLN A 122 5.20 -2.13 5.44
C GLN A 122 4.41 -2.91 6.49
N VAL A 123 3.88 -4.07 6.13
CA VAL A 123 2.99 -4.85 6.98
C VAL A 123 3.42 -6.31 6.93
N SER A 124 3.43 -6.96 8.07
CA SER A 124 3.62 -8.42 8.18
C SER A 124 2.49 -8.95 9.05
N VAL A 125 1.74 -9.90 8.51
CA VAL A 125 0.54 -10.46 9.15
C VAL A 125 0.69 -11.96 9.25
N ALA A 126 0.29 -12.53 10.38
CA ALA A 126 0.19 -13.97 10.54
C ALA A 126 -1.00 -14.49 9.72
N ALA A 127 -0.80 -15.53 8.91
CA ALA A 127 -1.82 -16.10 8.04
C ALA A 127 -1.94 -17.61 8.24
N PRO A 128 -3.16 -18.20 8.32
CA PRO A 128 -3.31 -19.65 8.32
C PRO A 128 -2.86 -20.22 6.98
N PRO A 129 -2.50 -21.50 6.97
CA PRO A 129 -2.25 -22.21 5.73
C PRO A 129 -3.48 -22.18 4.83
N GLY A 130 -3.29 -21.92 3.55
CA GLY A 130 -4.38 -21.84 2.57
C GLY A 130 -3.90 -21.38 1.22
N THR A 131 -4.82 -21.35 0.26
CA THR A 131 -4.57 -20.81 -1.08
C THR A 131 -5.36 -19.53 -1.24
N PHE A 132 -4.67 -18.44 -1.57
CA PHE A 132 -5.22 -17.11 -1.70
C PHE A 132 -5.19 -16.66 -3.16
N THR A 133 -6.24 -15.95 -3.57
CA THR A 133 -6.43 -15.51 -4.96
C THR A 133 -6.43 -13.99 -5.11
N ALA A 134 -6.64 -13.26 -4.03
CA ALA A 134 -6.66 -11.81 -4.06
C ALA A 134 -6.17 -11.21 -2.74
N LEU A 135 -5.70 -9.97 -2.84
CA LEU A 135 -5.46 -9.06 -1.73
C LEU A 135 -6.55 -8.00 -1.77
N GLU A 136 -7.29 -7.84 -0.69
CA GLU A 136 -8.19 -6.72 -0.49
C GLU A 136 -7.57 -5.72 0.49
N PHE A 137 -7.76 -4.44 0.24
CA PHE A 137 -7.34 -3.37 1.14
C PHE A 137 -8.21 -2.13 0.96
N GLU A 138 -8.32 -1.36 2.01
CA GLU A 138 -9.02 -0.08 1.98
C GLU A 138 -8.02 1.08 2.05
N ILE A 139 -8.19 2.05 1.15
CA ILE A 139 -7.62 3.39 1.32
C ILE A 139 -8.72 4.23 1.92
N HIS A 140 -8.61 4.51 3.20
CA HIS A 140 -9.65 5.20 3.93
C HIS A 140 -9.07 6.12 5.00
N LYS A 141 -9.69 7.28 5.24
CA LYS A 141 -9.35 8.10 6.40
C LYS A 141 -9.65 7.32 7.68
N PRO A 142 -8.84 7.46 8.73
CA PRO A 142 -9.06 6.73 9.98
C PRO A 142 -10.38 7.12 10.63
N SER A 143 -11.02 6.14 11.26
CA SER A 143 -12.24 6.32 12.04
C SER A 143 -11.91 6.67 13.50
N SER A 144 -12.57 7.69 14.04
CA SER A 144 -12.34 8.07 15.45
C SER A 144 -12.78 6.99 16.45
N SER A 145 -13.67 6.08 16.05
CA SER A 145 -14.15 4.97 16.89
C SER A 145 -13.25 3.73 16.83
N GLU A 146 -12.65 3.45 15.68
CA GLU A 146 -11.88 2.22 15.45
C GLU A 146 -10.37 2.47 15.49
N ASP A 147 -9.92 3.63 14.98
CA ASP A 147 -8.51 3.95 14.78
C ASP A 147 -8.00 5.01 15.78
N ALA A 148 -8.57 5.11 16.97
CA ALA A 148 -8.20 6.17 17.94
C ALA A 148 -6.71 6.20 18.27
N ALA A 149 -6.08 5.03 18.40
CA ALA A 149 -4.63 4.93 18.66
C ALA A 149 -3.79 5.42 17.47
N PHE A 150 -4.21 5.09 16.24
CA PHE A 150 -3.58 5.58 15.02
C PHE A 150 -3.67 7.10 14.91
N ILE A 151 -4.86 7.67 15.14
CA ILE A 151 -5.10 9.12 15.11
C ILE A 151 -4.23 9.85 16.16
N ALA A 152 -4.12 9.27 17.36
CA ALA A 152 -3.29 9.84 18.41
C ALA A 152 -1.79 9.87 18.02
N ALA A 153 -1.31 8.84 17.32
CA ALA A 153 0.05 8.77 16.79
C ALA A 153 0.27 9.63 15.53
N ASN A 154 -0.79 9.83 14.72
CA ASN A 154 -0.74 10.50 13.41
C ASN A 154 -1.86 11.56 13.30
N PRO A 155 -1.85 12.62 14.13
CA PRO A 155 -2.96 13.57 14.19
C PRO A 155 -3.21 14.31 12.87
N ASP A 156 -2.19 14.48 12.04
CA ASP A 156 -2.29 15.09 10.71
C ASP A 156 -3.13 14.27 9.72
N PHE A 157 -3.37 13.00 10.03
CA PHE A 157 -4.16 12.07 9.20
C PHE A 157 -5.58 11.84 9.74
N ALA A 158 -6.01 12.53 10.78
CA ALA A 158 -7.32 12.33 11.39
C ALA A 158 -8.52 12.50 10.42
N ALA A 159 -8.34 13.26 9.33
CA ALA A 159 -9.41 13.57 8.36
C ALA A 159 -9.01 13.27 6.90
N ILE A 160 -7.87 12.67 6.67
CA ILE A 160 -7.35 12.39 5.32
C ILE A 160 -6.82 10.96 5.24
N SER A 161 -6.87 10.41 4.03
CA SER A 161 -6.29 9.10 3.70
C SER A 161 -4.99 9.20 2.92
N ILE A 162 -4.75 10.33 2.24
CA ILE A 162 -3.58 10.54 1.39
C ILE A 162 -2.98 11.92 1.63
N ARG A 163 -1.65 11.98 1.68
CA ARG A 163 -0.87 13.23 1.75
C ARG A 163 0.33 13.15 0.82
N VAL A 164 0.45 14.10 -0.09
CA VAL A 164 1.60 14.21 -0.99
C VAL A 164 2.19 15.61 -0.91
N THR A 165 3.51 15.68 -0.84
CA THR A 165 4.22 16.96 -0.88
C THR A 165 5.23 17.00 -2.01
N GLY A 166 5.42 18.17 -2.59
CA GLY A 166 6.35 18.30 -3.69
C GLY A 166 6.40 19.69 -4.29
N THR A 167 6.82 19.74 -5.55
CA THR A 167 6.82 20.99 -6.34
C THR A 167 6.20 20.73 -7.71
N TYR A 168 5.38 21.65 -8.14
CA TYR A 168 4.78 21.69 -9.47
C TYR A 168 5.40 22.81 -10.28
N SER A 169 5.71 22.56 -11.55
CA SER A 169 6.21 23.56 -12.49
C SER A 169 5.35 23.56 -13.74
N GLN A 170 4.79 24.72 -14.05
CA GLN A 170 3.97 24.95 -15.23
C GLN A 170 4.44 26.21 -15.95
N ALA A 171 4.68 26.11 -17.25
CA ALA A 171 5.14 27.23 -18.07
C ALA A 171 6.35 27.99 -17.47
N GLY A 172 7.26 27.27 -16.83
CA GLY A 172 8.45 27.84 -16.19
C GLY A 172 8.24 28.41 -14.78
N THR A 173 7.01 28.50 -14.30
CA THR A 173 6.71 28.94 -12.92
C THR A 173 6.68 27.72 -11.99
N ARG A 174 7.43 27.76 -10.89
CA ARG A 174 7.54 26.69 -9.92
C ARG A 174 6.89 27.08 -8.60
N SER A 175 6.06 26.18 -8.05
CA SER A 175 5.40 26.32 -6.76
C SER A 175 5.54 25.05 -5.92
N SER A 176 5.60 25.18 -4.61
CA SER A 176 5.47 24.03 -3.70
C SER A 176 4.00 23.69 -3.53
N PHE A 177 3.69 22.41 -3.33
CA PHE A 177 2.33 21.96 -3.03
C PHE A 177 2.31 20.99 -1.86
N THR A 178 1.17 20.97 -1.19
CA THR A 178 0.71 19.89 -0.34
C THR A 178 -0.66 19.48 -0.87
N PHE A 179 -0.75 18.25 -1.33
CA PHE A 179 -2.01 17.62 -1.73
C PHE A 179 -2.48 16.72 -0.59
N THR A 180 -3.76 16.81 -0.27
CA THR A 180 -4.43 15.94 0.69
C THR A 180 -5.75 15.47 0.12
N SER A 181 -6.09 14.23 0.41
CA SER A 181 -7.36 13.63 -0.03
C SER A 181 -7.95 12.77 1.07
N ASP A 182 -9.27 12.72 1.13
CA ASP A 182 -10.05 11.79 1.95
C ASP A 182 -10.67 10.69 1.08
N VAL A 183 -9.95 10.25 0.04
CA VAL A 183 -10.35 9.12 -0.80
C VAL A 183 -10.73 7.95 0.10
N ASP A 184 -11.90 7.41 -0.21
CA ASP A 184 -12.50 6.26 0.45
C ASP A 184 -12.74 5.20 -0.61
N GLN A 185 -11.97 4.12 -0.57
CA GLN A 185 -12.04 3.08 -1.57
C GLN A 185 -11.53 1.75 -1.05
N SER A 186 -12.34 0.71 -1.26
CA SER A 186 -11.90 -0.68 -1.19
C SER A 186 -11.36 -1.12 -2.54
N GLU A 187 -10.20 -1.72 -2.55
CA GLU A 187 -9.55 -2.28 -3.73
C GLU A 187 -9.31 -3.77 -3.52
N GLU A 188 -9.76 -4.54 -4.50
CA GLU A 188 -9.41 -5.94 -4.61
C GLU A 188 -8.39 -6.11 -5.73
N ALA A 189 -7.18 -6.52 -5.38
CA ALA A 189 -6.15 -6.84 -6.34
C ALA A 189 -6.06 -8.37 -6.49
N THR A 190 -6.55 -8.89 -7.60
CA THR A 190 -6.45 -10.31 -7.93
C THR A 190 -4.98 -10.68 -8.16
N LEU A 191 -4.51 -11.72 -7.48
CA LEU A 191 -3.16 -12.25 -7.73
C LEU A 191 -3.12 -12.94 -9.10
N PRO A 192 -2.08 -12.73 -9.91
CA PRO A 192 -1.95 -13.33 -11.24
C PRO A 192 -1.97 -14.86 -11.21
N SER A 193 -1.49 -15.45 -10.12
CA SER A 193 -1.56 -16.86 -9.79
C SER A 193 -2.02 -17.04 -8.35
N PRO A 194 -2.82 -18.06 -8.02
CA PRO A 194 -3.15 -18.35 -6.65
C PRO A 194 -1.90 -18.64 -5.81
N ALA A 195 -1.73 -17.91 -4.72
CA ALA A 195 -0.60 -18.03 -3.81
C ALA A 195 -0.93 -18.99 -2.67
N THR A 196 -0.08 -19.98 -2.40
CA THR A 196 -0.32 -20.97 -1.34
C THR A 196 0.64 -20.75 -0.17
N ILE A 197 0.08 -20.55 1.01
CA ILE A 197 0.81 -20.48 2.27
C ILE A 197 0.72 -21.84 2.95
N GLN A 198 1.87 -22.42 3.30
CA GLN A 198 1.95 -23.60 4.17
C GLN A 198 2.34 -23.17 5.58
N ALA A 199 2.12 -24.05 6.54
CA ALA A 199 2.52 -23.82 7.92
C ALA A 199 4.01 -23.46 8.03
N GLY A 200 4.32 -22.31 8.65
CA GLY A 200 5.68 -21.80 8.80
C GLY A 200 6.31 -21.19 7.54
N GLN A 201 5.56 -21.08 6.45
CA GLN A 201 6.02 -20.37 5.24
C GLN A 201 5.61 -18.91 5.24
N SER A 202 6.32 -18.13 4.43
CA SER A 202 5.99 -16.73 4.17
C SER A 202 5.52 -16.56 2.73
N LEU A 203 4.47 -15.75 2.54
CA LEU A 203 4.04 -15.23 1.25
C LEU A 203 4.44 -13.76 1.18
N ASN A 204 5.07 -13.38 0.08
CA ASN A 204 5.42 -11.99 -0.18
C ASN A 204 4.49 -11.43 -1.26
N VAL A 205 3.73 -10.41 -0.92
CA VAL A 205 2.86 -9.69 -1.85
C VAL A 205 3.37 -8.27 -1.96
N THR A 206 3.53 -7.79 -3.18
CA THR A 206 3.91 -6.40 -3.44
C THR A 206 2.73 -5.63 -4.02
N LEU A 207 2.39 -4.52 -3.36
CA LEU A 207 1.45 -3.53 -3.84
C LEU A 207 2.22 -2.45 -4.60
N ARG A 208 2.03 -2.39 -5.92
CA ARG A 208 2.60 -1.37 -6.78
C ARG A 208 1.65 -0.19 -6.88
N VAL A 209 2.19 1.01 -6.71
CA VAL A 209 1.46 2.27 -6.85
C VAL A 209 2.02 3.06 -8.03
N GLU A 210 1.21 3.26 -9.06
CA GLU A 210 1.60 3.97 -10.28
C GLU A 210 1.38 5.49 -10.13
N LEU A 211 2.41 6.21 -9.65
CA LEU A 211 2.31 7.65 -9.38
C LEU A 211 2.21 8.53 -10.63
N SER A 212 2.64 8.02 -11.80
CA SER A 212 2.73 8.81 -13.05
C SER A 212 1.38 9.35 -13.51
N GLY A 213 0.31 8.62 -13.23
CA GLY A 213 -1.04 8.95 -13.62
C GLY A 213 -1.80 9.86 -12.66
N TRP A 214 -1.34 10.02 -11.42
CA TRP A 214 -2.14 10.66 -10.36
C TRP A 214 -2.64 12.05 -10.74
N TYR A 215 -1.74 12.88 -11.25
CA TYR A 215 -2.04 14.28 -11.56
C TYR A 215 -2.29 14.55 -13.05
N LEU A 216 -2.75 13.56 -13.78
CA LEU A 216 -3.19 13.78 -15.16
C LEU A 216 -4.61 14.34 -15.17
N ASN A 217 -4.88 15.24 -16.13
CA ASN A 217 -6.25 15.68 -16.42
C ASN A 217 -7.11 14.51 -16.96
N GLY A 218 -8.43 14.69 -17.02
CA GLY A 218 -9.35 13.64 -17.48
C GLY A 218 -9.07 13.12 -18.89
N ALA A 219 -8.47 13.94 -19.77
CA ALA A 219 -8.04 13.52 -21.11
C ALA A 219 -6.65 12.86 -21.14
N LYS A 220 -5.93 12.80 -20.01
CA LYS A 220 -4.56 12.31 -19.86
C LYS A 220 -3.54 13.01 -20.77
N THR A 221 -3.77 14.29 -21.09
CA THR A 221 -2.96 15.09 -22.04
C THR A 221 -2.13 16.19 -21.35
N ALA A 222 -2.39 16.48 -20.09
CA ALA A 222 -1.70 17.52 -19.32
C ALA A 222 -1.62 17.15 -17.85
N LEU A 223 -0.61 17.66 -17.16
CA LEU A 223 -0.54 17.65 -15.70
C LEU A 223 -1.43 18.76 -15.15
N VAL A 224 -2.15 18.46 -14.06
CA VAL A 224 -2.91 19.44 -13.29
C VAL A 224 -2.09 19.88 -12.07
N ASP A 225 -2.31 21.11 -11.62
CA ASP A 225 -1.73 21.58 -10.36
C ASP A 225 -2.27 20.73 -9.20
N PRO A 226 -1.41 19.99 -8.46
CA PRO A 226 -1.84 19.17 -7.34
C PRO A 226 -2.60 19.95 -6.25
N ALA A 227 -2.30 21.23 -6.06
CA ALA A 227 -3.04 22.07 -5.12
C ALA A 227 -4.50 22.27 -5.52
N SER A 228 -4.82 22.24 -6.81
CA SER A 228 -6.20 22.33 -7.33
C SER A 228 -7.02 21.03 -7.18
N ALA A 229 -6.36 19.95 -6.75
CA ALA A 229 -6.99 18.66 -6.51
C ALA A 229 -7.32 18.40 -5.03
N ASN A 230 -7.00 19.33 -4.14
CA ASN A 230 -7.44 19.27 -2.75
C ASN A 230 -8.97 19.30 -2.67
N LYS A 231 -9.52 18.89 -1.53
CA LYS A 231 -10.96 18.87 -1.27
C LYS A 231 -11.66 20.18 -1.65
N GLY A 232 -12.70 20.10 -2.45
CA GLY A 232 -13.41 21.24 -3.03
C GLY A 232 -12.72 21.88 -4.23
N GLY A 233 -11.56 21.39 -4.65
CA GLY A 233 -10.82 21.88 -5.80
C GLY A 233 -11.37 21.38 -7.15
N ALA A 234 -11.06 22.12 -8.22
CA ALA A 234 -11.62 21.83 -9.57
C ALA A 234 -11.18 20.45 -10.14
N ASN A 235 -10.06 19.93 -9.69
CA ASN A 235 -9.50 18.65 -10.15
C ASN A 235 -9.62 17.52 -9.11
N GLU A 236 -10.33 17.73 -7.99
CA GLU A 236 -10.46 16.75 -6.91
C GLU A 236 -10.91 15.37 -7.42
N SER A 237 -12.06 15.30 -8.10
CA SER A 237 -12.62 14.03 -8.57
C SER A 237 -11.76 13.34 -9.64
N VAL A 238 -11.11 14.11 -10.51
CA VAL A 238 -10.24 13.55 -11.55
C VAL A 238 -9.01 12.89 -10.92
N VAL A 239 -8.36 13.58 -9.98
CA VAL A 239 -7.18 13.06 -9.29
C VAL A 239 -7.55 11.91 -8.37
N ALA A 240 -8.69 11.99 -7.66
CA ALA A 240 -9.19 10.88 -6.86
C ALA A 240 -9.37 9.61 -7.71
N ASN A 241 -10.05 9.70 -8.86
CA ASN A 241 -10.22 8.57 -9.78
C ASN A 241 -8.89 8.04 -10.34
N ASN A 242 -7.93 8.92 -10.63
CA ASN A 242 -6.61 8.50 -11.10
C ASN A 242 -5.87 7.71 -10.01
N ILE A 243 -5.95 8.15 -8.76
CA ILE A 243 -5.34 7.47 -7.61
C ILE A 243 -5.96 6.10 -7.44
N GLN A 244 -7.28 6.02 -7.47
CA GLN A 244 -8.04 4.78 -7.35
C GLN A 244 -7.57 3.71 -8.35
N ASN A 245 -7.32 4.08 -9.59
CA ASN A 245 -6.89 3.17 -10.65
C ASN A 245 -5.36 2.95 -10.70
N SER A 246 -4.63 3.33 -9.67
CA SER A 246 -3.16 3.29 -9.69
C SER A 246 -2.54 2.13 -8.91
N PHE A 247 -3.35 1.32 -8.24
CA PHE A 247 -2.90 0.24 -7.39
C PHE A 247 -2.96 -1.11 -8.11
N GLN A 248 -1.92 -1.91 -7.96
CA GLN A 248 -1.83 -3.28 -8.46
C GLN A 248 -1.10 -4.16 -7.44
N ALA A 249 -1.63 -5.35 -7.14
CA ALA A 249 -0.96 -6.32 -6.30
C ALA A 249 -0.46 -7.51 -7.11
N PHE A 250 0.65 -8.08 -6.71
CA PHE A 250 1.22 -9.31 -7.29
C PHE A 250 2.09 -10.03 -6.26
N GLU A 251 2.30 -11.32 -6.49
CA GLU A 251 3.26 -12.13 -5.74
C GLU A 251 4.69 -11.73 -6.15
N ASP A 252 5.58 -11.56 -5.18
CA ASP A 252 6.93 -11.04 -5.38
C ASP A 252 7.92 -11.83 -4.52
N ASP A 253 8.17 -13.06 -4.91
CA ASP A 253 9.00 -14.00 -4.16
C ASP A 253 10.46 -13.53 -4.02
N ASN A 254 10.96 -12.81 -4.99
CA ASN A 254 12.33 -12.32 -5.03
C ASN A 254 12.52 -10.92 -4.45
N HIS A 255 11.43 -10.26 -4.06
CA HIS A 255 11.39 -8.91 -3.49
C HIS A 255 12.03 -7.83 -4.38
N ASP A 256 11.89 -7.95 -5.70
CA ASP A 256 12.43 -6.95 -6.62
C ASP A 256 11.41 -5.88 -7.06
N GLY A 257 10.15 -6.02 -6.67
CA GLY A 257 9.05 -5.11 -6.99
C GLY A 257 8.56 -5.24 -8.42
N LEU A 258 8.87 -6.33 -9.06
CA LEU A 258 8.37 -6.70 -10.38
C LEU A 258 7.53 -7.97 -10.26
N GLU A 259 6.54 -8.07 -11.11
CA GLU A 259 5.77 -9.29 -11.28
C GLU A 259 6.68 -10.39 -11.81
N GLY A 260 6.88 -11.46 -11.01
CA GLY A 260 7.79 -12.58 -11.27
C GLY A 260 7.18 -13.65 -12.15
#